data_87171b3f2ca31ac495c55ae50363f947
#
_entry.id   87171b3f2ca31ac495c55ae50363f947
#
_cell.length_a   1.000
_cell.length_b   1.000
_cell.length_c   1.000
_cell.angle_alpha   90.00
_cell.angle_beta   90.00
_cell.angle_gamma   90.00
#
_symmetry.space_group_name_H-M   'P 1'
#
loop_
_entity.id
_entity.type
_entity.pdbx_description
1 polymer ?
#
loop_
_entity_poly.entity_id
_entity_poly.type
_entity_poly.pdbx_seq_one_letter_code
_entity_poly.pdbx_strand_id
1 'polypeptide(L)'
;NSLVPISIALFANSSIVEKKKSNYLSYRSKVWQNTSRGGLPKLFLENLDFEKYADFVINFPILFIQQKENYFSGIGYNFNDFMSGNIKEINNRLPDESDLSTHLSTIFTENRLKRYIELRSMDTCGWDCLCAGPAFNVGMLYGNLDEVYELISNWEIDKIMNAYLEAPQKGFNTQLMGKDLLYWSSVLLNVSKKGLEKRDIVNKSGKNETIFLNHLQKVIDNKTTNAH
;
A
#
# COMPACT_ATOMS: atom_id res chain seq x y z
N ASN A 1 -2.91 -0.86 -6.95
CA ASN A 1 -1.94 0.24 -7.02
C ASN A 1 -2.61 1.58 -7.28
N SER A 2 -3.53 1.69 -8.23
CA SER A 2 -4.23 2.94 -8.59
C SER A 2 -4.96 3.63 -7.42
N LEU A 3 -5.38 2.88 -6.41
CA LEU A 3 -6.07 3.39 -5.22
C LEU A 3 -5.14 3.91 -4.12
N VAL A 4 -3.82 3.78 -4.27
CA VAL A 4 -2.83 4.21 -3.27
C VAL A 4 -2.99 5.66 -2.85
N PRO A 5 -3.15 6.66 -3.75
CA PRO A 5 -3.34 8.05 -3.35
C PRO A 5 -4.55 8.26 -2.44
N ILE A 6 -5.65 7.54 -2.72
CA ILE A 6 -6.89 7.63 -1.94
C ILE A 6 -6.68 7.01 -0.55
N SER A 7 -6.01 5.85 -0.48
CA SER A 7 -5.67 5.22 0.81
C SER A 7 -4.79 6.15 1.66
N ILE A 8 -3.79 6.81 1.08
CA ILE A 8 -2.94 7.77 1.79
C ILE A 8 -3.78 8.92 2.35
N ALA A 9 -4.68 9.49 1.55
CA ALA A 9 -5.50 10.62 1.99
C ALA A 9 -6.53 10.21 3.05
N LEU A 10 -7.26 9.11 2.83
CA LEU A 10 -8.35 8.66 3.70
C LEU A 10 -7.85 8.21 5.09
N PHE A 11 -6.69 7.58 5.14
CA PHE A 11 -6.10 7.04 6.36
C PHE A 11 -4.96 7.90 6.93
N ALA A 12 -4.81 9.16 6.47
CA ALA A 12 -3.76 10.06 6.96
C ALA A 12 -3.85 10.24 8.49
N ASN A 13 -2.76 9.92 9.20
CA ASN A 13 -2.68 9.98 10.67
C ASN A 13 -1.25 10.12 11.19
N SER A 14 -0.32 10.69 10.42
CA SER A 14 1.07 10.85 10.83
C SER A 14 1.59 12.27 10.61
N SER A 15 0.80 13.26 11.07
CA SER A 15 1.15 14.70 10.96
C SER A 15 2.12 15.19 12.05
N ILE A 16 2.32 14.43 13.12
CA ILE A 16 3.21 14.81 14.21
C ILE A 16 4.54 14.09 14.11
N VAL A 17 5.63 14.84 14.02
CA VAL A 17 7.01 14.35 13.95
C VAL A 17 7.82 15.02 15.06
N GLU A 18 8.49 14.23 15.91
CA GLU A 18 9.29 14.75 17.05
C GLU A 18 8.52 15.76 17.91
N LYS A 19 7.24 15.44 18.19
CA LYS A 19 6.31 16.29 18.97
C LYS A 19 5.93 17.63 18.29
N LYS A 20 6.23 17.82 17.01
CA LYS A 20 5.87 19.01 16.23
C LYS A 20 4.95 18.64 15.09
N LYS A 21 4.01 19.52 14.76
CA LYS A 21 3.16 19.37 13.58
C LYS A 21 4.01 19.59 12.33
N SER A 22 4.01 18.62 11.42
CA SER A 22 4.65 18.71 10.12
C SER A 22 3.72 19.35 9.07
N ASN A 23 4.26 19.64 7.90
CA ASN A 23 3.46 20.10 6.75
C ASN A 23 2.77 18.95 5.98
N TYR A 24 2.81 17.73 6.53
CA TYR A 24 2.22 16.54 5.92
C TYR A 24 1.14 15.96 6.81
N LEU A 25 0.05 15.54 6.21
CA LEU A 25 -1.01 14.78 6.89
C LEU A 25 -0.60 13.31 7.07
N SER A 26 0.11 12.76 6.05
CA SER A 26 0.79 11.46 6.14
C SER A 26 2.29 11.64 5.95
N TYR A 27 3.01 11.96 7.02
CA TYR A 27 4.48 12.05 7.01
C TYR A 27 5.12 10.68 6.74
N ARG A 28 4.51 9.60 7.21
CA ARG A 28 4.92 8.24 6.90
C ARG A 28 5.01 8.03 5.37
N SER A 29 3.96 8.37 4.63
CA SER A 29 3.95 8.22 3.17
C SER A 29 5.03 9.08 2.51
N LYS A 30 5.27 10.29 3.02
CA LYS A 30 6.38 11.13 2.53
C LYS A 30 7.75 10.47 2.74
N VAL A 31 7.96 9.81 3.87
CA VAL A 31 9.21 9.06 4.12
C VAL A 31 9.36 7.93 3.10
N TRP A 32 8.31 7.12 2.86
CA TRP A 32 8.37 6.04 1.89
C TRP A 32 8.59 6.51 0.46
N GLN A 33 8.01 7.64 0.06
CA GLN A 33 8.25 8.25 -1.26
C GLN A 33 9.73 8.63 -1.47
N ASN A 34 10.45 8.92 -0.40
CA ASN A 34 11.85 9.35 -0.44
C ASN A 34 12.85 8.22 -0.17
N THR A 35 12.40 6.99 0.00
CA THR A 35 13.29 5.83 0.17
C THR A 35 13.54 5.17 -1.17
N SER A 36 14.79 4.75 -1.42
CA SER A 36 15.16 4.01 -2.64
C SER A 36 14.51 2.62 -2.74
N ARG A 37 13.91 2.14 -1.67
CA ARG A 37 13.32 0.79 -1.56
C ARG A 37 11.81 0.80 -1.41
N GLY A 38 11.19 1.97 -1.37
CA GLY A 38 9.76 2.15 -1.12
C GLY A 38 9.02 2.81 -2.26
N GLY A 39 7.77 3.13 -1.99
CA GLY A 39 6.94 3.93 -2.87
C GLY A 39 6.10 3.13 -3.85
N LEU A 40 5.62 3.82 -4.86
CA LEU A 40 4.78 3.28 -5.94
C LEU A 40 5.56 3.29 -7.26
N PRO A 41 6.17 2.16 -7.67
CA PRO A 41 6.82 2.09 -8.98
C PRO A 41 5.81 2.30 -10.11
N LYS A 42 6.18 3.13 -11.12
CA LYS A 42 5.31 3.39 -12.28
C LYS A 42 4.91 2.10 -12.99
N LEU A 43 5.84 1.15 -13.10
CA LEU A 43 5.60 -0.20 -13.63
C LEU A 43 4.38 -0.89 -12.99
N PHE A 44 4.09 -0.63 -11.70
CA PHE A 44 2.96 -1.26 -11.00
C PHE A 44 1.59 -0.70 -11.43
N LEU A 45 1.58 0.36 -12.23
CA LEU A 45 0.39 0.94 -12.86
C LEU A 45 0.24 0.54 -14.33
N GLU A 46 1.27 -0.10 -14.92
CA GLU A 46 1.34 -0.51 -16.31
C GLU A 46 1.08 -2.02 -16.42
N ASN A 47 -0.12 -2.45 -16.71
CA ASN A 47 -0.45 -3.87 -17.00
C ASN A 47 0.46 -4.89 -16.29
N LEU A 48 0.57 -4.80 -14.97
CA LEU A 48 1.42 -5.64 -14.15
C LEU A 48 0.89 -7.07 -14.14
N ASP A 49 1.71 -8.02 -14.53
CA ASP A 49 1.49 -9.46 -14.41
C ASP A 49 2.53 -10.10 -13.47
N PHE A 50 2.42 -11.41 -13.26
CA PHE A 50 3.33 -12.13 -12.37
C PHE A 50 4.77 -12.17 -12.91
N GLU A 51 4.97 -12.24 -14.23
CA GLU A 51 6.30 -12.26 -14.84
C GLU A 51 7.00 -10.93 -14.65
N LYS A 52 6.33 -9.81 -14.95
CA LYS A 52 6.88 -8.47 -14.73
C LYS A 52 7.17 -8.21 -13.25
N TYR A 53 6.33 -8.72 -12.35
CA TYR A 53 6.59 -8.60 -10.92
C TYR A 53 7.81 -9.44 -10.51
N ALA A 54 7.96 -10.65 -11.01
CA ALA A 54 9.13 -11.49 -10.78
C ALA A 54 10.41 -10.83 -11.30
N ASP A 55 10.38 -10.30 -12.54
CA ASP A 55 11.49 -9.55 -13.12
C ASP A 55 11.86 -8.32 -12.28
N PHE A 56 10.87 -7.59 -11.80
CA PHE A 56 11.11 -6.49 -10.87
C PHE A 56 11.80 -6.95 -9.60
N VAL A 57 11.34 -8.06 -8.99
CA VAL A 57 11.89 -8.60 -7.74
C VAL A 57 13.33 -9.08 -7.91
N ILE A 58 13.62 -9.88 -8.95
CA ILE A 58 14.96 -10.45 -9.15
C ILE A 58 16.00 -9.39 -9.53
N ASN A 59 15.59 -8.30 -10.17
CA ASN A 59 16.46 -7.17 -10.50
C ASN A 59 16.51 -6.11 -9.37
N PHE A 60 15.69 -6.26 -8.32
CA PHE A 60 15.70 -5.31 -7.22
C PHE A 60 16.96 -5.48 -6.35
N PRO A 61 17.60 -4.39 -5.90
CA PRO A 61 18.80 -4.46 -5.08
C PRO A 61 18.57 -5.24 -3.78
N ILE A 62 19.51 -6.12 -3.42
CA ILE A 62 19.49 -6.82 -2.12
C ILE A 62 19.81 -5.82 -0.99
N LEU A 63 19.10 -5.91 0.13
CA LEU A 63 19.42 -5.11 1.32
C LEU A 63 20.49 -5.81 2.16
N PHE A 64 20.23 -7.07 2.50
CA PHE A 64 21.15 -7.94 3.21
C PHE A 64 20.86 -9.40 2.88
N ILE A 65 21.83 -10.26 3.15
CA ILE A 65 21.70 -11.72 3.06
C ILE A 65 21.94 -12.27 4.46
N GLN A 66 21.02 -13.10 4.92
CA GLN A 66 21.18 -13.80 6.21
C GLN A 66 21.76 -15.20 5.98
N GLN A 67 22.79 -15.54 6.71
CA GLN A 67 23.36 -16.90 6.73
C GLN A 67 23.57 -17.31 8.18
N LYS A 68 22.69 -18.19 8.68
CA LYS A 68 22.61 -18.54 10.11
C LYS A 68 22.37 -17.28 10.96
N GLU A 69 23.30 -16.95 11.86
CA GLU A 69 23.24 -15.76 12.71
C GLU A 69 23.96 -14.54 12.14
N ASN A 70 24.60 -14.69 10.97
CA ASN A 70 25.35 -13.61 10.34
C ASN A 70 24.52 -12.90 9.28
N TYR A 71 24.75 -11.58 9.15
CA TYR A 71 24.16 -10.71 8.13
C TYR A 71 25.28 -10.16 7.26
N PHE A 72 25.14 -10.32 5.95
CA PHE A 72 26.04 -9.77 4.95
C PHE A 72 25.34 -8.65 4.19
N SER A 73 26.06 -7.56 3.93
CA SER A 73 25.53 -6.48 3.11
C SER A 73 25.23 -6.96 1.69
N GLY A 74 24.04 -6.64 1.19
CA GLY A 74 23.66 -6.90 -0.20
C GLY A 74 23.92 -5.71 -1.14
N ILE A 75 24.51 -4.62 -0.61
CA ILE A 75 24.73 -3.39 -1.39
C ILE A 75 25.62 -3.68 -2.61
N GLY A 76 25.16 -3.27 -3.77
CA GLY A 76 25.86 -3.49 -5.04
C GLY A 76 25.42 -4.75 -5.79
N TYR A 77 24.60 -5.61 -5.18
CA TYR A 77 24.06 -6.81 -5.79
C TYR A 77 22.55 -6.74 -5.93
N ASN A 78 21.99 -7.41 -6.92
CA ASN A 78 20.58 -7.74 -7.03
C ASN A 78 20.33 -9.24 -6.82
N PHE A 79 19.07 -9.66 -6.80
CA PHE A 79 18.77 -11.07 -6.54
C PHE A 79 19.20 -11.99 -7.69
N ASN A 80 19.29 -11.47 -8.92
CA ASN A 80 19.82 -12.21 -10.07
C ASN A 80 21.33 -12.53 -9.91
N ASP A 81 22.11 -11.60 -9.34
CA ASP A 81 23.52 -11.87 -8.99
C ASP A 81 23.61 -13.00 -7.98
N PHE A 82 22.70 -13.04 -6.99
CA PHE A 82 22.64 -14.12 -6.02
C PHE A 82 22.27 -15.47 -6.67
N MET A 83 21.29 -15.49 -7.55
CA MET A 83 20.89 -16.69 -8.30
C MET A 83 22.01 -17.22 -9.21
N SER A 84 22.89 -16.32 -9.67
CA SER A 84 24.04 -16.66 -10.52
C SER A 84 25.28 -17.05 -9.71
N GLY A 85 25.25 -17.05 -8.37
CA GLY A 85 26.40 -17.37 -7.52
C GLY A 85 27.53 -16.34 -7.61
N ASN A 86 27.21 -15.07 -7.86
CA ASN A 86 28.21 -14.01 -8.09
C ASN A 86 28.55 -13.22 -6.82
N ILE A 87 28.09 -13.65 -5.63
CA ILE A 87 28.32 -12.94 -4.37
C ILE A 87 29.44 -13.60 -3.57
N LYS A 88 30.64 -13.03 -3.64
CA LYS A 88 31.85 -13.58 -3.03
C LYS A 88 31.81 -13.61 -1.50
N GLU A 89 31.19 -12.62 -0.89
CA GLU A 89 31.06 -12.45 0.56
C GLU A 89 30.38 -13.62 1.26
N ILE A 90 29.58 -14.38 0.52
CA ILE A 90 28.89 -15.58 0.99
C ILE A 90 29.41 -16.87 0.33
N ASN A 91 30.68 -16.85 -0.14
CA ASN A 91 31.32 -17.96 -0.83
C ASN A 91 30.57 -18.45 -2.08
N ASN A 92 29.95 -17.54 -2.82
CA ASN A 92 29.19 -17.81 -4.05
C ASN A 92 28.08 -18.87 -3.90
N ARG A 93 27.52 -19.03 -2.68
CA ARG A 93 26.38 -19.93 -2.51
C ARG A 93 25.19 -19.46 -3.31
N LEU A 94 24.33 -20.37 -3.70
CA LEU A 94 23.05 -20.07 -4.36
C LEU A 94 21.96 -19.76 -3.30
N PRO A 95 20.93 -18.96 -3.65
CA PRO A 95 19.82 -18.69 -2.74
C PRO A 95 18.91 -19.90 -2.56
N ASP A 96 18.22 -19.91 -1.43
CA ASP A 96 17.10 -20.81 -1.14
C ASP A 96 15.78 -20.03 -0.99
N GLU A 97 14.67 -20.73 -0.64
CA GLU A 97 13.36 -20.09 -0.43
C GLU A 97 13.37 -19.07 0.71
N SER A 98 14.20 -19.27 1.74
CA SER A 98 14.31 -18.35 2.86
C SER A 98 14.95 -17.03 2.41
N ASP A 99 15.97 -17.10 1.55
CA ASP A 99 16.61 -15.92 0.97
C ASP A 99 15.62 -15.12 0.11
N LEU A 100 14.83 -15.79 -0.73
CA LEU A 100 13.78 -15.14 -1.52
C LEU A 100 12.73 -14.48 -0.63
N SER A 101 12.27 -15.17 0.40
CA SER A 101 11.30 -14.64 1.38
C SER A 101 11.84 -13.40 2.09
N THR A 102 13.11 -13.43 2.48
CA THR A 102 13.81 -12.30 3.09
C THR A 102 13.94 -11.14 2.11
N HIS A 103 14.35 -11.41 0.88
CA HIS A 103 14.47 -10.40 -0.18
C HIS A 103 13.12 -9.70 -0.44
N LEU A 104 12.05 -10.47 -0.67
CA LEU A 104 10.69 -9.97 -0.81
C LEU A 104 10.27 -9.09 0.38
N SER A 105 10.68 -9.47 1.60
CA SER A 105 10.36 -8.73 2.82
C SER A 105 11.06 -7.37 2.91
N THR A 106 12.15 -7.18 2.18
CA THR A 106 12.94 -5.92 2.14
C THR A 106 12.59 -5.00 0.97
N ILE A 107 11.62 -5.35 0.14
CA ILE A 107 11.04 -4.49 -0.91
C ILE A 107 9.86 -3.76 -0.28
N PHE A 108 9.93 -2.43 -0.16
CA PHE A 108 8.98 -1.63 0.62
C PHE A 108 8.00 -0.84 -0.25
N THR A 109 7.56 -1.42 -1.37
CA THR A 109 6.52 -0.82 -2.22
C THR A 109 5.19 -0.67 -1.48
N GLU A 110 4.33 0.25 -1.95
CA GLU A 110 3.02 0.54 -1.33
C GLU A 110 2.09 -0.68 -1.32
N ASN A 111 2.16 -1.50 -2.36
CA ASN A 111 1.57 -2.83 -2.37
C ASN A 111 2.68 -3.83 -2.67
N ARG A 112 2.73 -4.90 -1.91
CA ARG A 112 3.77 -5.91 -2.01
C ARG A 112 3.14 -7.30 -2.18
N LEU A 113 3.55 -8.03 -3.19
CA LEU A 113 3.15 -9.41 -3.39
C LEU A 113 4.19 -10.34 -2.74
N LYS A 114 3.70 -11.19 -1.87
CA LYS A 114 4.41 -12.32 -1.28
C LYS A 114 3.59 -13.59 -1.53
N ARG A 115 3.26 -14.37 -0.49
CA ARG A 115 2.21 -15.41 -0.57
C ARG A 115 0.80 -14.81 -0.52
N TYR A 116 0.71 -13.52 -0.29
CA TYR A 116 -0.49 -12.68 -0.23
C TYR A 116 -0.13 -11.28 -0.71
N ILE A 117 -1.14 -10.49 -1.04
CA ILE A 117 -0.96 -9.07 -1.34
C ILE A 117 -1.00 -8.30 -0.02
N GLU A 118 0.07 -7.59 0.29
CA GLU A 118 0.19 -6.74 1.46
C GLU A 118 -0.05 -5.29 1.06
N LEU A 119 -1.11 -4.70 1.60
CA LEU A 119 -1.48 -3.30 1.39
C LEU A 119 -0.82 -2.44 2.47
N ARG A 120 0.02 -1.48 2.10
CA ARG A 120 0.94 -0.78 3.00
C ARG A 120 0.76 0.74 3.02
N SER A 121 -0.10 1.28 2.16
CA SER A 121 -0.25 2.73 1.95
C SER A 121 -0.98 3.48 3.07
N MET A 122 -1.62 2.76 4.00
CA MET A 122 -2.39 3.36 5.09
C MET A 122 -1.49 3.69 6.30
N ASP A 123 -1.73 4.83 6.94
CA ASP A 123 -1.19 5.11 8.25
C ASP A 123 -1.90 4.23 9.31
N THR A 124 -1.22 3.96 10.41
CA THR A 124 -1.85 3.28 11.55
C THR A 124 -2.78 4.23 12.28
N CYS A 125 -3.76 3.69 12.99
CA CYS A 125 -4.72 4.46 13.75
C CYS A 125 -5.04 3.79 15.11
N GLY A 126 -5.83 4.47 15.94
CA GLY A 126 -6.26 3.94 17.23
C GLY A 126 -7.18 2.72 17.12
N TRP A 127 -7.55 2.18 18.27
CA TRP A 127 -8.36 0.95 18.36
C TRP A 127 -9.71 1.04 17.64
N ASP A 128 -10.33 2.20 17.66
CA ASP A 128 -11.64 2.48 17.05
C ASP A 128 -11.65 2.46 15.52
N CYS A 129 -10.50 2.56 14.89
CA CYS A 129 -10.37 2.50 13.43
C CYS A 129 -9.47 1.36 12.91
N LEU A 130 -8.88 0.55 13.81
CA LEU A 130 -7.94 -0.50 13.43
C LEU A 130 -8.51 -1.47 12.37
N CYS A 131 -9.77 -1.84 12.50
CA CYS A 131 -10.46 -2.74 11.57
C CYS A 131 -11.00 -2.04 10.32
N ALA A 132 -10.97 -0.71 10.26
CA ALA A 132 -11.55 0.05 9.14
C ALA A 132 -10.78 -0.17 7.83
N GLY A 133 -9.44 -0.19 7.88
CA GLY A 133 -8.60 -0.48 6.72
C GLY A 133 -8.82 -1.87 6.14
N PRO A 134 -8.73 -2.95 6.93
CA PRO A 134 -9.09 -4.29 6.47
C PRO A 134 -10.50 -4.38 5.91
N ALA A 135 -11.53 -3.86 6.59
CA ALA A 135 -12.92 -3.91 6.12
C ALA A 135 -13.08 -3.15 4.79
N PHE A 136 -12.51 -1.95 4.67
CA PHE A 136 -12.54 -1.15 3.45
C PHE A 136 -11.98 -1.92 2.25
N ASN A 137 -10.81 -2.53 2.40
CA ASN A 137 -10.18 -3.28 1.32
C ASN A 137 -10.88 -4.61 1.04
N VAL A 138 -11.35 -5.33 2.06
CA VAL A 138 -12.09 -6.59 1.90
C VAL A 138 -13.40 -6.36 1.13
N GLY A 139 -14.13 -5.30 1.47
CA GLY A 139 -15.37 -4.94 0.75
C GLY A 139 -15.13 -4.72 -0.74
N MET A 140 -14.04 -4.03 -1.09
CA MET A 140 -13.68 -3.80 -2.50
C MET A 140 -13.16 -5.06 -3.19
N LEU A 141 -12.15 -5.72 -2.61
CA LEU A 141 -11.38 -6.76 -3.31
C LEU A 141 -12.08 -8.13 -3.30
N TYR A 142 -12.85 -8.44 -2.27
CA TYR A 142 -13.55 -9.73 -2.13
C TYR A 142 -15.06 -9.63 -2.30
N GLY A 143 -15.63 -8.44 -2.18
CA GLY A 143 -17.07 -8.22 -2.30
C GLY A 143 -17.51 -7.62 -3.64
N ASN A 144 -16.69 -6.72 -4.20
CA ASN A 144 -17.12 -5.89 -5.33
C ASN A 144 -15.97 -5.49 -6.29
N LEU A 145 -15.09 -6.44 -6.61
CA LEU A 145 -13.87 -6.18 -7.40
C LEU A 145 -14.19 -5.65 -8.80
N ASP A 146 -15.22 -6.17 -9.46
CA ASP A 146 -15.57 -5.78 -10.83
C ASP A 146 -15.95 -4.29 -10.90
N GLU A 147 -16.77 -3.80 -9.96
CA GLU A 147 -17.15 -2.37 -9.88
C GLU A 147 -15.91 -1.49 -9.64
N VAL A 148 -14.96 -1.95 -8.80
CA VAL A 148 -13.69 -1.23 -8.58
C VAL A 148 -12.87 -1.22 -9.86
N TYR A 149 -12.75 -2.35 -10.56
CA TYR A 149 -11.98 -2.45 -11.79
C TYR A 149 -12.54 -1.54 -12.89
N GLU A 150 -13.84 -1.57 -13.12
CA GLU A 150 -14.52 -0.69 -14.09
C GLU A 150 -14.28 0.79 -13.77
N LEU A 151 -14.32 1.16 -12.49
CA LEU A 151 -14.11 2.53 -12.03
C LEU A 151 -12.70 3.04 -12.37
N ILE A 152 -11.66 2.21 -12.20
CA ILE A 152 -10.26 2.63 -12.32
C ILE A 152 -9.62 2.28 -13.67
N SER A 153 -10.25 1.47 -14.51
CA SER A 153 -9.66 0.92 -15.74
C SER A 153 -9.18 1.98 -16.74
N ASN A 154 -9.82 3.16 -16.73
CA ASN A 154 -9.49 4.26 -17.62
C ASN A 154 -8.68 5.38 -16.94
N TRP A 155 -8.14 5.13 -15.75
CA TRP A 155 -7.36 6.15 -15.07
C TRP A 155 -5.97 6.31 -15.68
N GLU A 156 -5.59 7.55 -15.91
CA GLU A 156 -4.29 7.90 -16.46
C GLU A 156 -3.18 7.74 -15.43
N ILE A 157 -2.14 6.99 -15.78
CA ILE A 157 -1.00 6.68 -14.90
C ILE A 157 -0.34 7.94 -14.33
N ASP A 158 -0.12 8.95 -15.17
CA ASP A 158 0.53 10.19 -14.73
C ASP A 158 -0.34 10.98 -13.74
N LYS A 159 -1.69 10.90 -13.86
CA LYS A 159 -2.61 11.50 -12.89
C LYS A 159 -2.54 10.76 -11.55
N ILE A 160 -2.46 9.42 -11.57
CA ILE A 160 -2.29 8.60 -10.37
C ILE A 160 -0.95 8.93 -9.68
N MET A 161 0.14 9.02 -10.45
CA MET A 161 1.47 9.34 -9.92
C MET A 161 1.52 10.74 -9.32
N ASN A 162 0.93 11.74 -9.96
CA ASN A 162 0.84 13.08 -9.42
C ASN A 162 0.03 13.12 -8.11
N ALA A 163 -1.12 12.46 -8.09
CA ALA A 163 -1.93 12.34 -6.88
C ALA A 163 -1.18 11.61 -5.76
N TYR A 164 -0.42 10.55 -6.08
CA TYR A 164 0.43 9.83 -5.12
C TYR A 164 1.45 10.76 -4.47
N LEU A 165 2.13 11.60 -5.25
CA LEU A 165 3.15 12.51 -4.73
C LEU A 165 2.56 13.63 -3.86
N GLU A 166 1.36 14.10 -4.16
CA GLU A 166 0.69 15.19 -3.47
C GLU A 166 -0.13 14.77 -2.24
N ALA A 167 -0.72 13.56 -2.26
CA ALA A 167 -1.64 13.10 -1.23
C ALA A 167 -1.09 13.18 0.21
N PRO A 168 0.19 12.90 0.49
CA PRO A 168 0.73 13.01 1.85
C PRO A 168 0.62 14.41 2.46
N GLN A 169 0.64 15.45 1.63
CA GLN A 169 0.56 16.85 2.07
C GLN A 169 -0.85 17.42 1.94
N LYS A 170 -1.47 17.25 0.77
CA LYS A 170 -2.76 17.87 0.44
C LYS A 170 -3.96 17.05 0.94
N GLY A 171 -3.78 15.76 1.28
CA GLY A 171 -4.85 14.87 1.72
C GLY A 171 -6.02 14.87 0.76
N PHE A 172 -7.23 15.13 1.27
CA PHE A 172 -8.47 15.16 0.49
C PHE A 172 -8.50 16.22 -0.62
N ASN A 173 -7.70 17.30 -0.50
CA ASN A 173 -7.65 18.36 -1.52
C ASN A 173 -6.81 17.98 -2.76
N THR A 174 -6.17 16.81 -2.74
CA THR A 174 -5.41 16.29 -3.90
C THR A 174 -6.37 15.96 -5.04
N GLN A 175 -6.01 16.34 -6.27
CA GLN A 175 -6.82 16.07 -7.45
C GLN A 175 -6.44 14.77 -8.14
N LEU A 176 -7.44 13.97 -8.53
CA LEU A 176 -7.30 12.73 -9.29
C LEU A 176 -8.45 12.59 -10.27
N MET A 177 -8.15 12.48 -11.57
CA MET A 177 -9.16 12.31 -12.63
C MET A 177 -10.28 13.35 -12.58
N GLY A 178 -9.92 14.62 -12.33
CA GLY A 178 -10.87 15.76 -12.33
C GLY A 178 -11.76 15.86 -11.10
N LYS A 179 -11.51 15.05 -10.06
CA LYS A 179 -12.17 15.11 -8.76
C LYS A 179 -11.14 15.12 -7.64
N ASP A 180 -11.51 15.62 -6.47
CA ASP A 180 -10.66 15.53 -5.29
C ASP A 180 -10.66 14.12 -4.66
N LEU A 181 -9.70 13.85 -3.78
CA LEU A 181 -9.63 12.55 -3.10
C LEU A 181 -10.75 12.35 -2.07
N LEU A 182 -11.41 13.40 -1.60
CA LEU A 182 -12.62 13.27 -0.76
C LEU A 182 -13.75 12.60 -1.54
N TYR A 183 -14.00 13.09 -2.77
CA TYR A 183 -14.99 12.48 -3.67
C TYR A 183 -14.67 10.99 -3.90
N TRP A 184 -13.44 10.66 -4.29
CA TRP A 184 -13.03 9.28 -4.54
C TRP A 184 -13.10 8.40 -3.29
N SER A 185 -12.76 8.94 -2.13
CA SER A 185 -12.91 8.25 -0.84
C SER A 185 -14.37 7.89 -0.56
N SER A 186 -15.29 8.83 -0.82
CA SER A 186 -16.73 8.60 -0.65
C SER A 186 -17.26 7.53 -1.61
N VAL A 187 -16.88 7.59 -2.88
CA VAL A 187 -17.26 6.59 -3.90
C VAL A 187 -16.77 5.20 -3.47
N LEU A 188 -15.48 5.06 -3.13
CA LEU A 188 -14.91 3.78 -2.77
C LEU A 188 -15.42 3.25 -1.42
N LEU A 189 -15.74 4.12 -0.46
CA LEU A 189 -16.39 3.70 0.78
C LEU A 189 -17.76 3.07 0.51
N ASN A 190 -18.54 3.66 -0.41
CA ASN A 190 -19.84 3.10 -0.80
C ASN A 190 -19.68 1.77 -1.55
N VAL A 191 -18.72 1.66 -2.47
CA VAL A 191 -18.37 0.40 -3.16
C VAL A 191 -17.97 -0.68 -2.15
N SER A 192 -17.11 -0.35 -1.20
CA SER A 192 -16.70 -1.25 -0.12
C SER A 192 -17.87 -1.70 0.75
N LYS A 193 -18.75 -0.76 1.14
CA LYS A 193 -19.95 -1.06 1.93
C LYS A 193 -20.86 -2.07 1.23
N LYS A 194 -21.19 -1.83 -0.04
CA LYS A 194 -21.97 -2.76 -0.87
C LYS A 194 -21.29 -4.14 -0.95
N GLY A 195 -19.99 -4.17 -1.09
CA GLY A 195 -19.21 -5.41 -1.15
C GLY A 195 -19.28 -6.21 0.16
N LEU A 196 -19.19 -5.54 1.32
CA LEU A 196 -19.37 -6.19 2.63
C LEU A 196 -20.81 -6.67 2.85
N GLU A 197 -21.80 -5.89 2.43
CA GLU A 197 -23.21 -6.29 2.46
C GLU A 197 -23.44 -7.54 1.60
N LYS A 198 -22.89 -7.59 0.38
CA LYS A 198 -22.96 -8.74 -0.53
C LYS A 198 -22.29 -10.00 0.04
N ARG A 199 -21.18 -9.83 0.79
CA ARG A 199 -20.49 -10.92 1.48
C ARG A 199 -21.32 -11.52 2.62
N ASP A 200 -22.17 -10.73 3.24
CA ASP A 200 -23.09 -11.09 4.34
C ASP A 200 -22.42 -11.83 5.51
N ILE A 201 -21.20 -11.44 5.85
CA ILE A 201 -20.49 -11.99 7.02
C ILE A 201 -20.90 -11.24 8.27
N VAL A 202 -21.49 -11.96 9.22
CA VAL A 202 -21.95 -11.40 10.49
C VAL A 202 -21.20 -11.97 11.69
N ASN A 203 -21.02 -11.15 12.70
CA ASN A 203 -20.44 -11.59 13.97
C ASN A 203 -21.47 -12.32 14.85
N LYS A 204 -21.04 -12.81 16.04
CA LYS A 204 -21.91 -13.51 17.01
C LYS A 204 -23.09 -12.67 17.49
N SER A 205 -23.05 -11.34 17.34
CA SER A 205 -24.15 -10.41 17.70
C SER A 205 -25.02 -10.06 16.50
N GLY A 206 -24.90 -10.75 15.36
CA GLY A 206 -25.66 -10.50 14.14
C GLY A 206 -25.28 -9.20 13.41
N LYS A 207 -24.16 -8.56 13.75
CA LYS A 207 -23.71 -7.34 13.08
C LYS A 207 -22.80 -7.67 11.89
N ASN A 208 -23.12 -7.09 10.72
CA ASN A 208 -22.33 -7.22 9.50
C ASN A 208 -21.01 -6.46 9.63
N GLU A 209 -20.00 -6.84 8.83
CA GLU A 209 -18.66 -6.21 8.77
C GLU A 209 -18.70 -4.70 8.45
N THR A 210 -19.78 -4.19 7.86
CA THR A 210 -19.97 -2.76 7.57
C THR A 210 -19.84 -1.86 8.79
N ILE A 211 -20.04 -2.39 10.01
CA ILE A 211 -19.83 -1.62 11.25
C ILE A 211 -18.43 -1.03 11.37
N PHE A 212 -17.42 -1.70 10.79
CA PHE A 212 -16.04 -1.24 10.81
C PHE A 212 -15.78 -0.04 9.88
N LEU A 213 -16.69 0.25 8.95
CA LEU A 213 -16.61 1.41 8.06
C LEU A 213 -17.12 2.71 8.71
N ASN A 214 -17.78 2.64 9.86
CA ASN A 214 -18.38 3.80 10.53
C ASN A 214 -17.36 4.90 10.84
N HIS A 215 -16.12 4.53 11.17
CA HIS A 215 -15.05 5.51 11.39
C HIS A 215 -14.72 6.28 10.10
N LEU A 216 -14.56 5.57 8.99
CA LEU A 216 -14.28 6.20 7.69
C LEU A 216 -15.44 7.06 7.19
N GLN A 217 -16.68 6.66 7.48
CA GLN A 217 -17.85 7.49 7.18
C GLN A 217 -17.76 8.84 7.91
N LYS A 218 -17.45 8.82 9.20
CA LYS A 218 -17.27 10.06 9.99
C LYS A 218 -16.13 10.93 9.45
N VAL A 219 -15.01 10.31 9.04
CA VAL A 219 -13.87 11.01 8.43
C VAL A 219 -14.30 11.75 7.15
N ILE A 220 -15.09 11.10 6.30
CA ILE A 220 -15.60 11.68 5.05
C ILE A 220 -16.62 12.78 5.34
N ASP A 221 -17.59 12.53 6.23
CA ASP A 221 -18.65 13.49 6.57
C ASP A 221 -18.08 14.79 7.17
N ASN A 222 -17.07 14.65 8.02
CA ASN A 222 -16.37 15.78 8.64
C ASN A 222 -15.30 16.40 7.73
N LYS A 223 -14.95 15.76 6.61
CA LYS A 223 -13.86 16.13 5.68
C LYS A 223 -12.51 16.30 6.36
N THR A 224 -12.30 15.57 7.45
CA THR A 224 -11.09 15.63 8.28
C THR A 224 -10.63 14.23 8.66
N THR A 225 -9.33 14.00 8.61
CA THR A 225 -8.69 12.76 9.07
C THR A 225 -8.14 12.92 10.47
N ASN A 226 -7.63 11.86 11.06
CA ASN A 226 -6.96 11.89 12.38
C ASN A 226 -5.67 12.75 12.37
N ALA A 227 -5.19 13.19 11.20
CA ALA A 227 -4.02 14.05 11.05
C ALA A 227 -4.30 15.55 11.29
N HIS A 228 -5.56 15.96 11.37
CA HIS A 228 -5.98 17.34 11.61
C HIS A 228 -6.14 17.61 13.10
#